data_67db4e816f3737b3ee4530f0f40800ff
#
_entry.id   67db4e816f3737b3ee4530f0f40800ff
#
_cell.length_a   1.000
_cell.length_b   1.000
_cell.length_c   1.000
_cell.angle_alpha   90.00
_cell.angle_beta   90.00
_cell.angle_gamma   90.00
#
_symmetry.space_group_name_H-M   'P 1'
#
loop_
_entity.id
_entity.type
_entity.pdbx_description
1 polymer ?
#
loop_
_entity_poly.entity_id
_entity_poly.type
_entity_poly.pdbx_seq_one_letter_code
_entity_poly.pdbx_strand_id
1 'polypeptide(L)'
;MNLKQHNVRLCHNQCSSKDPSVKLRQSVSDQTQSGTNVYNTELDVAQLTHTDTQGRANMVDVGGKVPTRRTATARATVILGPTAFRLLRDNQLAKGDALTVAQLSGIMASKQTSALIPLCHPLPLDHASVTFDLDEEQNAAVITATCRTTGKTGVEMEALTAVSVAALTIYDMCKAVSHDIIITDVILVSKTGGKRDFHRHP
;
A
#
# COMPACT_ATOMS: atom_id res chain seq x y z
N MET A 1 -25.76 -33.37 14.76
CA MET A 1 -24.93 -32.17 14.95
C MET A 1 -24.79 -31.50 13.58
N ASN A 2 -25.63 -30.48 13.32
CA ASN A 2 -25.88 -29.93 11.99
C ASN A 2 -24.91 -28.78 11.73
N LEU A 3 -24.03 -28.93 10.74
CA LEU A 3 -23.20 -27.85 10.17
C LEU A 3 -24.09 -27.00 9.26
N LYS A 4 -24.38 -25.77 9.67
CA LYS A 4 -25.04 -24.76 8.83
C LYS A 4 -24.05 -24.21 7.82
N GLN A 5 -24.30 -24.49 6.55
CA GLN A 5 -23.64 -23.82 5.41
C GLN A 5 -24.10 -22.37 5.36
N HIS A 6 -23.14 -21.43 5.40
CA HIS A 6 -23.39 -20.03 5.15
C HIS A 6 -23.32 -19.78 3.64
N ASN A 7 -24.49 -19.62 3.03
CA ASN A 7 -24.63 -19.16 1.65
C ASN A 7 -24.32 -17.65 1.57
N VAL A 8 -23.26 -17.30 0.87
CA VAL A 8 -23.01 -15.92 0.44
C VAL A 8 -23.91 -15.63 -0.76
N ARG A 9 -24.95 -14.83 -0.55
CA ARG A 9 -25.81 -14.32 -1.64
C ARG A 9 -25.06 -13.23 -2.42
N LEU A 10 -24.71 -13.53 -3.64
CA LEU A 10 -24.35 -12.55 -4.64
C LEU A 10 -25.60 -11.76 -5.06
N CYS A 11 -25.67 -10.48 -4.76
CA CYS A 11 -26.70 -9.58 -5.29
C CYS A 11 -26.44 -9.35 -6.79
N HIS A 12 -27.24 -9.98 -7.64
CA HIS A 12 -27.36 -9.62 -9.05
C HIS A 12 -28.31 -8.43 -9.14
N ASN A 13 -27.78 -7.24 -9.33
CA ASN A 13 -28.57 -6.10 -9.81
C ASN A 13 -28.68 -6.20 -11.32
N GLN A 14 -29.81 -6.67 -11.80
CA GLN A 14 -30.24 -6.49 -13.18
C GLN A 14 -30.68 -5.03 -13.35
N CYS A 15 -29.89 -4.23 -14.01
CA CYS A 15 -30.34 -2.94 -14.52
C CYS A 15 -30.57 -3.11 -16.02
N SER A 16 -31.85 -3.26 -16.38
CA SER A 16 -32.30 -3.20 -17.78
C SER A 16 -32.59 -1.74 -18.14
N SER A 17 -31.78 -1.14 -18.98
CA SER A 17 -32.20 0.01 -19.78
C SER A 17 -31.68 -0.17 -21.21
N LYS A 18 -32.63 -0.40 -22.11
CA LYS A 18 -32.43 -0.40 -23.56
C LYS A 18 -32.30 1.05 -24.00
N ASP A 19 -31.14 1.45 -24.47
CA ASP A 19 -30.99 2.66 -25.28
C ASP A 19 -30.38 2.26 -26.64
N PRO A 20 -31.12 2.42 -27.76
CA PRO A 20 -30.69 1.99 -29.07
C PRO A 20 -30.12 3.16 -29.89
N SER A 21 -29.06 3.81 -29.45
CA SER A 21 -28.47 4.93 -30.20
C SER A 21 -26.94 4.96 -30.22
N VAL A 22 -26.29 3.81 -30.43
CA VAL A 22 -24.89 3.80 -30.85
C VAL A 22 -24.81 3.31 -32.29
N LYS A 23 -25.02 4.24 -33.24
CA LYS A 23 -24.73 4.02 -34.65
C LYS A 23 -23.23 4.16 -34.89
N LEU A 24 -22.61 3.08 -35.43
CA LEU A 24 -21.32 3.13 -36.09
C LEU A 24 -21.33 4.26 -37.15
N ARG A 25 -20.37 5.16 -37.06
CA ARG A 25 -20.05 6.06 -38.18
C ARG A 25 -18.83 5.52 -38.91
N GLN A 26 -19.09 5.12 -40.16
CA GLN A 26 -18.11 4.86 -41.20
C GLN A 26 -17.37 6.15 -41.60
N SER A 27 -16.14 5.97 -42.00
CA SER A 27 -15.19 6.92 -42.54
C SER A 27 -15.74 7.83 -43.62
N VAL A 28 -15.49 9.12 -43.50
CA VAL A 28 -15.43 10.06 -44.62
C VAL A 28 -14.13 10.83 -44.51
N SER A 29 -13.29 10.68 -45.51
CA SER A 29 -12.11 11.50 -45.79
C SER A 29 -12.56 12.86 -46.26
N ASP A 30 -12.11 13.95 -45.64
CA ASP A 30 -11.87 15.21 -46.36
C ASP A 30 -10.78 16.06 -45.69
N GLN A 31 -9.94 16.59 -46.53
CA GLN A 31 -8.78 17.44 -46.21
C GLN A 31 -9.22 18.86 -45.92
N THR A 32 -8.78 19.45 -44.80
CA THR A 32 -8.38 20.87 -44.78
C THR A 32 -7.47 21.12 -43.56
N GLN A 33 -6.39 21.84 -43.87
CA GLN A 33 -5.33 22.27 -42.93
C GLN A 33 -5.86 23.32 -41.96
N SER A 34 -5.60 23.13 -40.65
CA SER A 34 -5.18 24.21 -39.75
C SER A 34 -4.83 23.60 -38.39
N GLY A 35 -3.71 24.02 -37.81
CA GLY A 35 -3.09 23.41 -36.68
C GLY A 35 -3.93 23.40 -35.40
N THR A 36 -4.09 22.25 -34.84
CA THR A 36 -4.44 22.06 -33.44
C THR A 36 -3.68 20.83 -32.94
N ASN A 37 -2.94 21.02 -31.88
CA ASN A 37 -2.26 19.97 -31.12
C ASN A 37 -3.23 18.84 -30.79
N VAL A 38 -3.15 17.75 -31.54
CA VAL A 38 -3.84 16.50 -31.16
C VAL A 38 -2.99 15.85 -30.08
N TYR A 39 -3.42 15.98 -28.84
CA TYR A 39 -2.93 15.11 -27.78
C TYR A 39 -3.30 13.69 -28.15
N ASN A 40 -2.36 12.93 -28.69
CA ASN A 40 -2.44 11.48 -28.75
C ASN A 40 -2.36 10.94 -27.31
N THR A 41 -3.50 10.84 -26.65
CA THR A 41 -3.67 10.00 -25.47
C THR A 41 -3.80 8.57 -25.95
N GLU A 42 -2.68 7.93 -26.30
CA GLU A 42 -2.59 6.48 -26.17
C GLU A 42 -2.77 6.21 -24.69
N LEU A 43 -3.97 5.73 -24.33
CA LEU A 43 -4.22 5.10 -23.04
C LEU A 43 -3.26 3.91 -22.99
N ASP A 44 -2.12 4.09 -22.33
CA ASP A 44 -1.25 3.01 -21.91
C ASP A 44 -2.12 2.09 -21.04
N VAL A 45 -2.72 1.07 -21.65
CA VAL A 45 -3.50 0.06 -20.92
C VAL A 45 -2.50 -0.62 -20.01
N ALA A 46 -2.51 -0.22 -18.75
CA ALA A 46 -1.62 -0.75 -17.73
C ALA A 46 -1.84 -2.27 -17.69
N GLN A 47 -0.92 -3.02 -18.28
CA GLN A 47 -0.99 -4.47 -18.34
C GLN A 47 -0.87 -5.01 -16.93
N LEU A 48 -1.95 -5.61 -16.41
CA LEU A 48 -1.96 -6.24 -15.11
C LEU A 48 -0.95 -7.39 -15.08
N THR A 49 0.10 -7.27 -14.27
CA THR A 49 1.22 -8.22 -14.22
C THR A 49 0.97 -9.42 -13.31
N HIS A 50 -0.11 -9.40 -12.53
CA HIS A 50 -0.46 -10.44 -11.55
C HIS A 50 -1.65 -11.30 -11.96
N THR A 51 -1.98 -11.33 -13.27
CA THR A 51 -3.02 -12.20 -13.80
C THR A 51 -2.49 -13.03 -14.97
N ASP A 52 -2.98 -14.27 -15.09
CA ASP A 52 -2.77 -15.08 -16.30
C ASP A 52 -3.69 -14.62 -17.43
N THR A 53 -3.58 -15.28 -18.60
CA THR A 53 -4.40 -14.98 -19.79
C THR A 53 -5.91 -15.22 -19.58
N GLN A 54 -6.29 -15.85 -18.48
CA GLN A 54 -7.69 -16.12 -18.08
C GLN A 54 -8.15 -15.19 -16.93
N GLY A 55 -7.34 -14.20 -16.55
CA GLY A 55 -7.67 -13.26 -15.47
C GLY A 55 -7.51 -13.84 -14.06
N ARG A 56 -6.90 -15.00 -13.88
CA ARG A 56 -6.67 -15.62 -12.58
C ARG A 56 -5.42 -15.04 -11.93
N ALA A 57 -5.46 -14.91 -10.60
CA ALA A 57 -4.33 -14.43 -9.81
C ALA A 57 -3.09 -15.32 -10.01
N ASN A 58 -1.95 -14.69 -10.28
CA ASN A 58 -0.67 -15.37 -10.48
C ASN A 58 0.47 -14.54 -9.88
N MET A 59 1.38 -15.20 -9.17
CA MET A 59 2.61 -14.58 -8.69
C MET A 59 3.56 -14.38 -9.87
N VAL A 60 4.10 -13.16 -10.03
CA VAL A 60 4.99 -12.81 -11.16
C VAL A 60 6.25 -13.67 -11.12
N ASP A 61 6.58 -14.32 -12.25
CA ASP A 61 7.86 -15.01 -12.37
C ASP A 61 9.03 -14.00 -12.45
N VAL A 62 9.95 -14.13 -11.52
CA VAL A 62 11.16 -13.32 -11.44
C VAL A 62 12.43 -14.16 -11.67
N GLY A 63 12.29 -15.44 -12.07
CA GLY A 63 13.40 -16.39 -12.23
C GLY A 63 14.51 -15.86 -13.15
N GLY A 64 14.15 -15.27 -14.28
CA GLY A 64 15.09 -14.74 -15.28
C GLY A 64 15.69 -13.36 -14.99
N LYS A 65 15.34 -12.71 -13.86
CA LYS A 65 15.87 -11.38 -13.54
C LYS A 65 17.22 -11.47 -12.81
N VAL A 66 18.10 -10.51 -13.10
CA VAL A 66 19.34 -10.32 -12.35
C VAL A 66 19.03 -9.66 -11.01
N PRO A 67 19.58 -10.15 -9.89
CA PRO A 67 19.44 -9.48 -8.60
C PRO A 67 20.06 -8.08 -8.62
N THR A 68 19.37 -7.10 -8.05
CA THR A 68 19.87 -5.74 -7.86
C THR A 68 19.59 -5.29 -6.43
N ARG A 69 20.34 -4.30 -5.95
CA ARG A 69 20.05 -3.66 -4.66
C ARG A 69 18.76 -2.86 -4.77
N ARG A 70 17.79 -3.19 -3.94
CA ARG A 70 16.46 -2.58 -3.89
C ARG A 70 16.25 -1.88 -2.57
N THR A 71 15.69 -0.69 -2.62
CA THR A 71 15.30 0.06 -1.43
C THR A 71 13.87 0.58 -1.62
N ALA A 72 13.07 0.53 -0.56
CA ALA A 72 11.77 1.18 -0.52
C ALA A 72 11.56 1.86 0.84
N THR A 73 10.92 3.02 0.81
CA THR A 73 10.51 3.79 1.98
C THR A 73 9.01 4.02 1.93
N ALA A 74 8.33 3.70 3.02
CA ALA A 74 6.90 3.95 3.22
C ALA A 74 6.68 4.85 4.45
N ARG A 75 5.50 5.47 4.51
CA ARG A 75 5.06 6.31 5.63
C ARG A 75 3.63 5.95 6.02
N ALA A 76 3.32 6.13 7.32
CA ALA A 76 1.96 6.13 7.86
C ALA A 76 1.84 7.21 8.92
N THR A 77 0.64 7.70 9.17
CA THR A 77 0.34 8.69 10.21
C THR A 77 -0.70 8.12 11.17
N VAL A 78 -0.48 8.29 12.47
CA VAL A 78 -1.44 7.92 13.52
C VAL A 78 -1.84 9.20 14.26
N ILE A 79 -3.05 9.69 14.01
CA ILE A 79 -3.62 10.84 14.72
C ILE A 79 -4.19 10.33 16.03
N LEU A 80 -3.62 10.78 17.15
CA LEU A 80 -3.88 10.25 18.49
C LEU A 80 -4.88 11.11 19.28
N GLY A 81 -4.97 12.39 18.93
CA GLY A 81 -5.59 13.40 19.77
C GLY A 81 -4.75 13.78 20.99
N PRO A 82 -5.06 14.90 21.67
CA PRO A 82 -4.13 15.56 22.60
C PRO A 82 -3.77 14.71 23.83
N THR A 83 -4.72 13.94 24.36
CA THR A 83 -4.48 13.15 25.59
C THR A 83 -3.60 11.94 25.31
N ALA A 84 -3.92 11.14 24.28
CA ALA A 84 -3.15 9.95 23.94
C ALA A 84 -1.76 10.33 23.41
N PHE A 85 -1.66 11.42 22.63
CA PHE A 85 -0.40 11.93 22.13
C PHE A 85 0.56 12.31 23.27
N ARG A 86 0.09 13.08 24.27
CA ARG A 86 0.90 13.47 25.41
C ARG A 86 1.41 12.25 26.19
N LEU A 87 0.53 11.27 26.48
CA LEU A 87 0.92 10.06 27.21
C LEU A 87 1.91 9.20 26.42
N LEU A 88 1.79 9.13 25.09
CA LEU A 88 2.74 8.45 24.23
C LEU A 88 4.08 9.18 24.23
N ARG A 89 4.08 10.50 23.99
CA ARG A 89 5.29 11.34 23.94
C ARG A 89 6.09 11.24 25.25
N ASP A 90 5.39 11.32 26.39
CA ASP A 90 6.00 11.34 27.73
C ASP A 90 6.26 9.92 28.28
N ASN A 91 6.04 8.87 27.46
CA ASN A 91 6.17 7.46 27.83
C ASN A 91 5.38 7.07 29.11
N GLN A 92 4.14 7.59 29.22
CA GLN A 92 3.26 7.41 30.39
C GLN A 92 2.06 6.49 30.12
N LEU A 93 2.09 5.74 29.04
CA LEU A 93 1.04 4.75 28.75
C LEU A 93 1.12 3.57 29.74
N ALA A 94 -0.02 3.10 30.19
CA ALA A 94 -0.10 1.97 31.13
C ALA A 94 0.50 0.66 30.59
N LYS A 95 0.52 0.49 29.26
CA LYS A 95 1.10 -0.68 28.58
C LYS A 95 2.62 -0.56 28.35
N GLY A 96 3.25 0.57 28.73
CA GLY A 96 4.68 0.80 28.57
C GLY A 96 5.06 1.54 27.31
N ASP A 97 6.30 1.39 26.85
CA ASP A 97 6.90 2.11 25.72
C ASP A 97 6.30 1.67 24.37
N ALA A 98 5.28 2.42 23.96
CA ALA A 98 4.55 2.13 22.73
C ALA A 98 5.38 2.29 21.45
N LEU A 99 6.31 3.26 21.42
CA LEU A 99 7.13 3.50 20.22
C LEU A 99 8.14 2.38 20.03
N THR A 100 8.80 1.91 21.09
CA THR A 100 9.70 0.76 21.00
C THR A 100 8.96 -0.52 20.59
N VAL A 101 7.78 -0.79 21.16
CA VAL A 101 6.99 -1.96 20.77
C VAL A 101 6.54 -1.87 19.31
N ALA A 102 6.09 -0.68 18.87
CA ALA A 102 5.70 -0.46 17.47
C ALA A 102 6.88 -0.61 16.50
N GLN A 103 8.07 -0.13 16.87
CA GLN A 103 9.28 -0.30 16.09
C GLN A 103 9.59 -1.79 15.84
N LEU A 104 9.63 -2.57 16.92
CA LEU A 104 9.90 -4.01 16.84
C LEU A 104 8.82 -4.74 16.02
N SER A 105 7.55 -4.41 16.26
CA SER A 105 6.43 -5.01 15.52
C SER A 105 6.52 -4.72 14.02
N GLY A 106 6.82 -3.49 13.63
CA GLY A 106 6.99 -3.11 12.23
C GLY A 106 8.16 -3.84 11.56
N ILE A 107 9.32 -3.92 12.23
CA ILE A 107 10.48 -4.69 11.74
C ILE A 107 10.13 -6.18 11.60
N MET A 108 9.44 -6.76 12.56
CA MET A 108 9.03 -8.17 12.49
C MET A 108 8.03 -8.39 11.35
N ALA A 109 7.07 -7.48 11.18
CA ALA A 109 6.05 -7.57 10.14
C ALA A 109 6.65 -7.50 8.73
N SER A 110 7.66 -6.65 8.51
CA SER A 110 8.36 -6.59 7.22
C SER A 110 8.93 -7.95 6.80
N LYS A 111 9.42 -8.75 7.76
CA LYS A 111 9.97 -10.10 7.51
C LYS A 111 8.87 -11.15 7.24
N GLN A 112 7.62 -10.84 7.53
CA GLN A 112 6.45 -11.73 7.37
C GLN A 112 5.54 -11.32 6.21
N THR A 113 5.95 -10.35 5.38
CA THR A 113 5.11 -9.79 4.31
C THR A 113 4.54 -10.85 3.39
N SER A 114 5.34 -11.81 2.94
CA SER A 114 4.88 -12.89 2.06
C SER A 114 3.89 -13.87 2.73
N ALA A 115 3.89 -13.96 4.06
CA ALA A 115 2.90 -14.74 4.80
C ALA A 115 1.55 -14.00 4.93
N LEU A 116 1.55 -12.65 4.82
CA LEU A 116 0.37 -11.80 4.94
C LEU A 116 -0.24 -11.48 3.58
N ILE A 117 0.58 -11.29 2.55
CA ILE A 117 0.16 -10.85 1.21
C ILE A 117 0.40 -11.99 0.22
N PRO A 118 -0.66 -12.66 -0.28
CA PRO A 118 -0.55 -13.96 -0.96
C PRO A 118 0.37 -14.01 -2.18
N LEU A 119 0.46 -12.92 -2.97
CA LEU A 119 1.26 -12.89 -4.20
C LEU A 119 2.63 -12.22 -4.03
N CYS A 120 3.01 -11.86 -2.80
CA CYS A 120 4.35 -11.37 -2.51
C CYS A 120 5.37 -12.51 -2.46
N HIS A 121 6.54 -12.26 -3.05
CA HIS A 121 7.65 -13.21 -2.97
C HIS A 121 8.25 -13.23 -1.56
N PRO A 122 8.66 -14.38 -1.03
CA PRO A 122 9.48 -14.43 0.18
C PRO A 122 10.86 -13.85 -0.11
N LEU A 123 11.21 -12.76 0.57
CA LEU A 123 12.47 -12.05 0.34
C LEU A 123 13.34 -12.06 1.60
N PRO A 124 14.65 -12.36 1.49
CA PRO A 124 15.61 -12.05 2.55
C PRO A 124 15.83 -10.53 2.58
N LEU A 125 15.58 -9.89 3.72
CA LEU A 125 15.86 -8.48 3.90
C LEU A 125 17.30 -8.28 4.38
N ASP A 126 18.05 -7.41 3.69
CA ASP A 126 19.36 -6.96 4.12
C ASP A 126 19.25 -5.94 5.27
N HIS A 127 18.14 -5.19 5.30
CA HIS A 127 17.86 -4.15 6.30
C HIS A 127 16.38 -3.83 6.39
N ALA A 128 15.92 -3.57 7.61
CA ALA A 128 14.63 -2.95 7.91
C ALA A 128 14.78 -1.98 9.07
N SER A 129 14.29 -0.75 8.90
CA SER A 129 14.23 0.25 9.97
C SER A 129 12.85 0.87 10.04
N VAL A 130 12.42 1.21 11.25
CA VAL A 130 11.19 1.95 11.53
C VAL A 130 11.55 3.09 12.46
N THR A 131 11.16 4.31 12.11
CA THR A 131 11.39 5.53 12.90
C THR A 131 10.09 6.28 13.10
N PHE A 132 10.05 7.16 14.09
CA PHE A 132 8.89 7.95 14.45
C PHE A 132 9.28 9.42 14.58
N ASP A 133 8.44 10.29 14.01
CA ASP A 133 8.46 11.72 14.21
C ASP A 133 7.13 12.12 14.88
N LEU A 134 7.19 12.86 15.99
CA LEU A 134 6.01 13.30 16.72
C LEU A 134 5.61 14.70 16.28
N ASP A 135 4.42 14.81 15.69
CA ASP A 135 3.81 16.06 15.25
C ASP A 135 2.92 16.62 16.37
N GLU A 136 3.42 17.65 17.04
CA GLU A 136 2.71 18.30 18.16
C GLU A 136 1.51 19.13 17.69
N GLU A 137 1.52 19.66 16.47
CA GLU A 137 0.42 20.46 15.95
C GLU A 137 -0.80 19.60 15.64
N GLN A 138 -0.56 18.42 15.04
CA GLN A 138 -1.61 17.47 14.72
C GLN A 138 -1.89 16.44 15.81
N ASN A 139 -1.12 16.44 16.91
CA ASN A 139 -1.14 15.39 17.92
C ASN A 139 -1.03 14.00 17.29
N ALA A 140 -0.04 13.82 16.43
CA ALA A 140 0.12 12.63 15.61
C ALA A 140 1.53 12.04 15.72
N ALA A 141 1.63 10.74 15.49
CA ALA A 141 2.89 10.04 15.27
C ALA A 141 3.02 9.71 13.77
N VAL A 142 4.05 10.24 13.13
CA VAL A 142 4.43 9.94 11.76
C VAL A 142 5.45 8.82 11.76
N ILE A 143 5.12 7.72 11.11
CA ILE A 143 5.93 6.50 11.05
C ILE A 143 6.60 6.44 9.69
N THR A 144 7.90 6.22 9.66
CA THR A 144 8.66 5.98 8.43
C THR A 144 9.37 4.64 8.53
N ALA A 145 9.18 3.79 7.52
CA ALA A 145 9.90 2.53 7.40
C ALA A 145 10.70 2.46 6.11
N THR A 146 11.94 1.97 6.21
CA THR A 146 12.81 1.71 5.06
C THR A 146 13.25 0.26 5.07
N CYS A 147 13.00 -0.44 3.95
CA CYS A 147 13.44 -1.81 3.73
C CYS A 147 14.45 -1.88 2.57
N ARG A 148 15.43 -2.77 2.67
CA ARG A 148 16.42 -3.05 1.62
C ARG A 148 16.63 -4.54 1.43
N THR A 149 16.83 -4.94 0.18
CA THR A 149 17.25 -6.30 -0.20
C THR A 149 18.13 -6.25 -1.43
N THR A 150 18.95 -7.28 -1.61
CA THR A 150 19.59 -7.59 -2.90
C THR A 150 18.82 -8.73 -3.52
N GLY A 151 17.93 -8.40 -4.47
CA GLY A 151 16.95 -9.36 -4.98
C GLY A 151 16.41 -9.06 -6.36
N LYS A 152 15.58 -9.97 -6.86
CA LYS A 152 14.96 -9.94 -8.19
C LYS A 152 13.68 -9.12 -8.25
N THR A 153 13.10 -8.76 -7.11
CA THR A 153 11.89 -7.94 -6.99
C THR A 153 12.06 -6.85 -5.93
N GLY A 154 11.13 -5.90 -5.89
CA GLY A 154 11.18 -4.77 -4.96
C GLY A 154 10.73 -5.15 -3.55
N VAL A 155 10.93 -4.21 -2.61
CA VAL A 155 10.61 -4.33 -1.19
C VAL A 155 9.56 -3.30 -0.74
N GLU A 156 8.73 -2.85 -1.69
CA GLU A 156 7.69 -1.87 -1.42
C GLU A 156 6.68 -2.40 -0.41
N MET A 157 6.27 -3.66 -0.56
CA MET A 157 5.28 -4.29 0.33
C MET A 157 5.84 -4.52 1.73
N GLU A 158 7.12 -4.83 1.85
CA GLU A 158 7.80 -4.96 3.14
C GLU A 158 7.81 -3.63 3.91
N ALA A 159 8.08 -2.52 3.22
CA ALA A 159 8.04 -1.18 3.82
C ALA A 159 6.60 -0.77 4.21
N LEU A 160 5.62 -1.01 3.33
CA LEU A 160 4.21 -0.73 3.61
C LEU A 160 3.67 -1.58 4.76
N THR A 161 3.99 -2.86 4.81
CA THR A 161 3.60 -3.77 5.90
C THR A 161 4.21 -3.30 7.22
N ALA A 162 5.48 -2.87 7.21
CA ALA A 162 6.15 -2.36 8.40
C ALA A 162 5.43 -1.16 9.01
N VAL A 163 5.11 -0.12 8.23
CA VAL A 163 4.43 1.07 8.75
C VAL A 163 3.00 0.76 9.18
N SER A 164 2.31 -0.14 8.47
CA SER A 164 0.94 -0.53 8.81
C SER A 164 0.86 -1.24 10.15
N VAL A 165 1.73 -2.20 10.40
CA VAL A 165 1.74 -2.95 11.67
C VAL A 165 2.28 -2.11 12.81
N ALA A 166 3.24 -1.22 12.57
CA ALA A 166 3.68 -0.24 13.57
C ALA A 166 2.53 0.69 13.97
N ALA A 167 1.74 1.20 13.01
CA ALA A 167 0.57 2.03 13.27
C ALA A 167 -0.52 1.30 14.06
N LEU A 168 -0.82 0.05 13.69
CA LEU A 168 -1.76 -0.80 14.44
C LEU A 168 -1.28 -1.07 15.86
N THR A 169 0.04 -1.18 16.07
CA THR A 169 0.63 -1.39 17.39
C THR A 169 0.47 -0.13 18.25
N ILE A 170 0.73 1.07 17.70
CA ILE A 170 0.46 2.33 18.42
C ILE A 170 -1.02 2.43 18.79
N TYR A 171 -1.93 2.08 17.86
CA TYR A 171 -3.36 2.05 18.12
C TYR A 171 -3.69 1.13 19.31
N ASP A 172 -3.21 -0.10 19.30
CA ASP A 172 -3.45 -1.08 20.37
C ASP A 172 -2.91 -0.59 21.73
N MET A 173 -1.73 0.01 21.73
CA MET A 173 -1.11 0.54 22.94
C MET A 173 -1.88 1.73 23.53
N CYS A 174 -2.51 2.55 22.69
CA CYS A 174 -3.17 3.80 23.07
C CYS A 174 -4.70 3.67 23.19
N LYS A 175 -5.34 2.63 22.66
CA LYS A 175 -6.82 2.50 22.58
C LYS A 175 -7.55 2.54 23.92
N ALA A 176 -6.87 2.23 25.03
CA ALA A 176 -7.45 2.37 26.36
C ALA A 176 -7.68 3.84 26.78
N VAL A 177 -6.99 4.79 26.12
CA VAL A 177 -7.13 6.23 26.34
C VAL A 177 -8.22 6.82 25.45
N SER A 178 -8.26 6.45 24.17
CA SER A 178 -9.25 6.90 23.20
C SER A 178 -9.43 5.88 22.09
N HIS A 179 -10.66 5.75 21.57
CA HIS A 179 -10.96 4.99 20.35
C HIS A 179 -11.05 5.87 19.10
N ASP A 180 -10.91 7.20 19.24
CA ASP A 180 -10.96 8.17 18.14
C ASP A 180 -9.62 8.28 17.39
N ILE A 181 -8.69 7.34 17.64
CA ILE A 181 -7.39 7.28 16.98
C ILE A 181 -7.60 6.90 15.50
N ILE A 182 -6.99 7.68 14.61
CA ILE A 182 -7.10 7.46 13.17
C ILE A 182 -5.74 7.06 12.62
N ILE A 183 -5.69 5.96 11.87
CA ILE A 183 -4.53 5.57 11.06
C ILE A 183 -4.80 6.06 9.63
N THR A 184 -3.91 6.87 9.10
CA THR A 184 -4.05 7.47 7.77
C THR A 184 -2.71 7.52 7.03
N ASP A 185 -2.73 7.93 5.75
CA ASP A 185 -1.57 8.17 4.91
C ASP A 185 -0.57 7.01 4.83
N VAL A 186 -1.09 5.78 4.77
CA VAL A 186 -0.26 4.61 4.49
C VAL A 186 0.14 4.67 3.02
N ILE A 187 1.34 5.18 2.75
CA ILE A 187 1.80 5.48 1.39
C ILE A 187 3.23 5.02 1.14
N LEU A 188 3.50 4.65 -0.11
CA LEU A 188 4.87 4.51 -0.60
C LEU A 188 5.45 5.92 -0.85
N VAL A 189 6.58 6.22 -0.21
CA VAL A 189 7.30 7.49 -0.38
C VAL A 189 8.30 7.40 -1.52
N SER A 190 9.09 6.33 -1.54
CA SER A 190 10.09 6.12 -2.60
C SER A 190 10.40 4.65 -2.79
N LYS A 191 10.90 4.33 -3.99
CA LYS A 191 11.56 3.05 -4.29
C LYS A 191 12.64 3.24 -5.32
N THR A 192 13.72 2.44 -5.22
CA THR A 192 14.86 2.47 -6.15
C THR A 192 15.39 1.07 -6.45
N GLY A 193 16.20 0.97 -7.52
CA GLY A 193 16.88 -0.25 -7.93
C GLY A 193 16.04 -1.21 -8.76
N GLY A 194 14.83 -0.82 -9.17
CA GLY A 194 13.94 -1.55 -10.06
C GLY A 194 14.02 -1.12 -11.53
N LYS A 195 13.01 -1.48 -12.31
CA LYS A 195 12.87 -1.00 -13.70
C LYS A 195 12.67 0.52 -13.78
N ARG A 196 11.97 1.08 -12.80
CA ARG A 196 11.69 2.52 -12.66
C ARG A 196 11.81 2.89 -11.19
N ASP A 197 12.56 3.93 -10.90
CA ASP A 197 12.57 4.54 -9.58
C ASP A 197 11.30 5.38 -9.40
N PHE A 198 10.88 5.53 -8.16
CA PHE A 198 9.71 6.32 -7.80
C PHE A 198 10.03 7.16 -6.58
N HIS A 199 9.64 8.43 -6.62
CA HIS A 199 9.67 9.36 -5.50
C HIS A 199 8.36 10.13 -5.50
N ARG A 200 7.66 10.09 -4.37
CA ARG A 200 6.46 10.91 -4.18
C ARG A 200 6.89 12.35 -3.94
N HIS A 201 6.36 13.26 -4.73
CA HIS A 201 6.49 14.69 -4.46
C HIS A 201 5.55 15.06 -3.31
N PRO A 202 5.94 16.00 -2.42
CA PRO A 202 5.11 16.49 -1.32
C PRO A 202 3.84 17.16 -1.82
#